data_78a803d7abb34a863a61bca7618b8d02
#
_entry.id   78a803d7abb34a863a61bca7618b8d02
#
_cell.length_a   1.000
_cell.length_b   1.000
_cell.length_c   1.000
_cell.angle_alpha   90.00
_cell.angle_beta   90.00
_cell.angle_gamma   90.00
#
_symmetry.space_group_name_H-M   'P 1'
#
loop_
_entity.id
_entity.type
_entity.pdbx_description
1 polymer ?
#
loop_
_entity_poly.entity_id
_entity_poly.type
_entity_poly.pdbx_seq_one_letter_code
_entity_poly.pdbx_strand_id
1 'polypeptide(L)'
;MIFYTYEEKCMLQGSAFIELQFCRTPAGTDIRELVAVDSIENGREESLYVSDADRFYREYGKYFDCGVYNNLKQGAVDIYGINYYAPLVTDIVTDCICRDRPFDYERLLRWLEASKQYNGFYILGI
;
A
#
# COMPACT_ATOMS: atom_id res chain seq x y z
N MET A 1 6.92 -5.38 15.07
CA MET A 1 7.01 -4.49 13.89
C MET A 1 6.12 -5.04 12.79
N ILE A 2 5.35 -4.19 12.14
CA ILE A 2 4.48 -4.59 11.02
C ILE A 2 5.14 -4.27 9.69
N PHE A 3 5.76 -3.09 9.59
CA PHE A 3 6.29 -2.56 8.33
C PHE A 3 7.81 -2.68 8.28
N TYR A 4 8.32 -3.22 7.18
CA TYR A 4 9.75 -3.45 6.95
C TYR A 4 10.20 -2.67 5.71
N THR A 5 11.45 -2.17 5.75
CA THR A 5 12.10 -1.62 4.56
C THR A 5 12.51 -2.76 3.61
N TYR A 6 12.94 -2.39 2.40
CA TYR A 6 13.46 -3.36 1.44
C TYR A 6 14.66 -4.14 2.02
N GLU A 7 15.60 -3.46 2.64
CA GLU A 7 16.78 -4.10 3.23
C GLU A 7 16.39 -5.07 4.35
N GLU A 8 15.48 -4.64 5.23
CA GLU A 8 14.99 -5.50 6.30
C GLU A 8 14.24 -6.72 5.75
N LYS A 9 13.42 -6.53 4.72
CA LYS A 9 12.72 -7.62 4.05
C LYS A 9 13.68 -8.66 3.51
N CYS A 10 14.79 -8.21 2.91
CA CYS A 10 15.81 -9.12 2.34
C CYS A 10 16.48 -9.98 3.42
N MET A 11 16.47 -9.54 4.67
CA MET A 11 17.04 -10.28 5.79
C MET A 11 16.05 -11.23 6.45
N LEU A 12 14.75 -11.10 6.12
CA LEU A 12 13.72 -12.00 6.64
C LEU A 12 13.66 -13.27 5.81
N GLN A 13 13.31 -14.37 6.47
CA GLN A 13 13.04 -15.62 5.77
C GLN A 13 11.59 -15.61 5.27
N GLY A 14 11.37 -16.24 4.11
CA GLY A 14 10.06 -16.30 3.48
C GLY A 14 9.99 -15.45 2.23
N SER A 15 8.96 -15.68 1.42
CA SER A 15 8.81 -15.05 0.11
C SER A 15 7.46 -14.37 -0.09
N ALA A 16 6.55 -14.49 0.88
CA ALA A 16 5.19 -13.98 0.76
C ALA A 16 5.05 -12.68 1.56
N PHE A 17 5.20 -11.55 0.88
CA PHE A 17 5.05 -10.23 1.49
C PHE A 17 3.97 -9.43 0.78
N ILE A 18 3.21 -8.67 1.57
CA ILE A 18 2.42 -7.56 1.03
C ILE A 18 3.37 -6.40 0.80
N GLU A 19 3.23 -5.71 -0.32
CA GLU A 19 4.08 -4.57 -0.66
C GLU A 19 3.23 -3.30 -0.78
N LEU A 20 3.60 -2.25 -0.04
CA LEU A 20 3.07 -0.91 -0.24
C LEU A 20 4.03 -0.19 -1.19
N GLN A 21 3.52 0.21 -2.36
CA GLN A 21 4.35 0.73 -3.45
C GLN A 21 3.83 2.07 -3.96
N PHE A 22 4.72 3.03 -4.20
CA PHE A 22 4.34 4.30 -4.82
C PHE A 22 3.84 4.07 -6.25
N CYS A 23 2.78 4.78 -6.64
CA CYS A 23 2.33 4.79 -8.03
C CYS A 23 3.12 5.84 -8.81
N ARG A 24 4.04 5.40 -9.65
CA ARG A 24 4.92 6.29 -10.45
C ARG A 24 4.32 6.69 -11.79
N THR A 25 3.14 6.19 -12.11
CA THR A 25 2.45 6.54 -13.34
C THR A 25 1.97 7.99 -13.27
N PRO A 26 2.03 8.75 -14.38
CA PRO A 26 1.63 10.15 -14.36
C PRO A 26 0.19 10.37 -13.93
N ALA A 27 -0.07 11.51 -13.28
CA ALA A 27 -1.42 11.94 -12.96
C ALA A 27 -2.26 12.05 -14.24
N GLY A 28 -3.53 11.68 -14.16
CA GLY A 28 -4.42 11.67 -15.31
C GLY A 28 -4.43 10.38 -16.11
N THR A 29 -3.59 9.41 -15.73
CA THR A 29 -3.62 8.07 -16.36
C THR A 29 -4.96 7.39 -16.04
N ASP A 30 -5.52 6.71 -17.05
CA ASP A 30 -6.79 5.98 -16.91
C ASP A 30 -6.67 4.93 -15.79
N ILE A 31 -7.70 4.85 -14.96
CA ILE A 31 -7.72 3.90 -13.84
C ILE A 31 -7.52 2.46 -14.28
N ARG A 32 -8.00 2.10 -15.46
CA ARG A 32 -7.84 0.73 -15.99
C ARG A 32 -6.39 0.38 -16.24
N GLU A 33 -5.58 1.36 -16.63
CA GLU A 33 -4.13 1.17 -16.78
C GLU A 33 -3.43 1.09 -15.42
N LEU A 34 -3.88 1.91 -14.45
CA LEU A 34 -3.29 1.94 -13.11
C LEU A 34 -3.43 0.59 -12.39
N VAL A 35 -4.54 -0.11 -12.59
CA VAL A 35 -4.80 -1.39 -11.92
C VAL A 35 -4.55 -2.61 -12.81
N ALA A 36 -3.95 -2.43 -13.98
CA ALA A 36 -3.59 -3.53 -14.86
C ALA A 36 -2.40 -4.31 -14.29
N VAL A 37 -2.53 -5.62 -14.23
CA VAL A 37 -1.49 -6.50 -13.65
C VAL A 37 -0.15 -6.29 -14.35
N ASP A 38 -0.16 -6.15 -15.67
CA ASP A 38 1.07 -6.04 -16.47
C ASP A 38 1.83 -4.73 -16.28
N SER A 39 1.20 -3.72 -15.66
CA SER A 39 1.81 -2.40 -15.46
C SER A 39 2.56 -2.30 -14.12
N ILE A 40 2.51 -3.32 -13.29
CA ILE A 40 3.02 -3.28 -11.92
C ILE A 40 4.18 -4.27 -11.76
N GLU A 41 5.31 -3.78 -11.27
CA GLU A 41 6.46 -4.60 -10.91
C GLU A 41 6.61 -4.64 -9.39
N ASN A 42 6.72 -5.84 -8.82
CA ASN A 42 6.95 -6.03 -7.39
C ASN A 42 8.42 -5.83 -7.04
N GLY A 43 8.69 -5.60 -5.75
CA GLY A 43 10.06 -5.60 -5.23
C GLY A 43 10.79 -4.28 -5.34
N ARG A 44 10.09 -3.15 -5.26
CA ARG A 44 10.71 -1.82 -5.30
C ARG A 44 11.46 -1.51 -4.01
N GLU A 45 12.60 -0.84 -4.13
CA GLU A 45 13.46 -0.52 -2.99
C GLU A 45 12.85 0.52 -2.04
N GLU A 46 11.99 1.41 -2.56
CA GLU A 46 11.35 2.44 -1.76
C GLU A 46 10.03 1.99 -1.14
N SER A 47 9.63 0.75 -1.37
CA SER A 47 8.39 0.19 -0.83
C SER A 47 8.52 -0.14 0.64
N LEU A 48 7.37 -0.26 1.31
CA LEU A 48 7.27 -0.94 2.60
C LEU A 48 6.73 -2.34 2.39
N TYR A 49 7.13 -3.25 3.25
CA TYR A 49 6.79 -4.66 3.17
C TYR A 49 6.15 -5.15 4.45
N VAL A 50 5.17 -6.02 4.33
CA VAL A 50 4.44 -6.62 5.46
C VAL A 50 4.54 -8.13 5.35
N SER A 51 5.07 -8.78 6.39
CA SER A 51 5.19 -10.25 6.43
C SER A 51 3.97 -10.91 7.05
N ASP A 52 3.33 -10.26 8.01
CA ASP A 52 2.15 -10.78 8.72
C ASP A 52 0.88 -10.10 8.18
N ALA A 53 0.31 -10.70 7.14
CA ALA A 53 -0.88 -10.15 6.48
C ALA A 53 -2.09 -10.09 7.42
N ASP A 54 -2.27 -11.09 8.27
CA ASP A 54 -3.42 -11.13 9.20
C ASP A 54 -3.32 -10.00 10.22
N ARG A 55 -2.15 -9.76 10.76
CA ARG A 55 -1.93 -8.67 11.71
C ARG A 55 -2.14 -7.32 11.04
N PHE A 56 -1.61 -7.14 9.84
CA PHE A 56 -1.81 -5.92 9.08
C PHE A 56 -3.31 -5.66 8.85
N TYR A 57 -4.03 -6.67 8.41
CA TYR A 57 -5.47 -6.54 8.17
C TYR A 57 -6.23 -6.16 9.45
N ARG A 58 -5.88 -6.81 10.57
CA ARG A 58 -6.53 -6.55 11.85
C ARG A 58 -6.25 -5.14 12.37
N GLU A 59 -5.01 -4.65 12.26
CA GLU A 59 -4.61 -3.36 12.82
C GLU A 59 -4.90 -2.19 11.88
N TYR A 60 -4.86 -2.41 10.56
CA TYR A 60 -4.91 -1.35 9.57
C TYR A 60 -6.02 -1.48 8.53
N GLY A 61 -6.72 -2.59 8.46
CA GLY A 61 -7.70 -2.85 7.40
C GLY A 61 -8.73 -1.75 7.24
N LYS A 62 -9.20 -1.19 8.35
CA LYS A 62 -10.23 -0.14 8.35
C LYS A 62 -9.78 1.17 7.68
N TYR A 63 -8.47 1.42 7.60
CA TYR A 63 -7.94 2.63 6.96
C TYR A 63 -7.83 2.48 5.45
N PHE A 64 -7.82 1.25 4.96
CA PHE A 64 -7.56 0.93 3.56
C PHE A 64 -8.74 0.19 2.91
N ASP A 65 -9.96 0.48 3.35
CA ASP A 65 -11.17 -0.23 2.92
C ASP A 65 -11.81 0.34 1.64
N CYS A 66 -11.12 1.23 0.96
CA CYS A 66 -11.61 1.91 -0.24
C CYS A 66 -10.67 1.75 -1.45
N GLY A 67 -9.80 0.75 -1.43
CA GLY A 67 -8.89 0.49 -2.55
C GLY A 67 -9.63 0.03 -3.80
N VAL A 68 -9.10 0.41 -4.97
CA VAL A 68 -9.65 0.00 -6.27
C VAL A 68 -8.91 -1.25 -6.74
N TYR A 69 -9.68 -2.30 -7.01
CA TYR A 69 -9.16 -3.59 -7.47
C TYR A 69 -8.93 -3.61 -8.98
N ASN A 70 -8.26 -4.65 -9.44
CA ASN A 70 -8.03 -4.90 -10.86
C ASN A 70 -9.34 -4.91 -11.68
N ASN A 71 -10.45 -5.36 -11.09
CA ASN A 71 -11.76 -5.41 -11.74
C ASN A 71 -12.55 -4.09 -11.63
N LEU A 72 -11.92 -3.01 -11.14
CA LEU A 72 -12.49 -1.67 -10.93
C LEU A 72 -13.50 -1.56 -9.79
N LYS A 73 -13.75 -2.63 -9.05
CA LYS A 73 -14.55 -2.57 -7.83
C LYS A 73 -13.71 -2.03 -6.69
N GLN A 74 -14.36 -1.55 -5.64
CA GLN A 74 -13.71 -0.99 -4.45
C GLN A 74 -14.12 -1.78 -3.21
N GLY A 75 -13.24 -1.80 -2.21
CA GLY A 75 -13.57 -2.42 -0.95
C GLY A 75 -12.37 -2.64 -0.05
N ALA A 76 -12.51 -3.60 0.87
CA ALA A 76 -11.48 -3.98 1.82
C ALA A 76 -10.21 -4.44 1.11
N VAL A 77 -9.07 -4.37 1.81
CA VAL A 77 -7.79 -4.81 1.24
C VAL A 77 -7.89 -6.25 0.77
N ASP A 78 -7.62 -6.46 -0.52
CA ASP A 78 -7.46 -7.80 -1.07
C ASP A 78 -5.99 -8.20 -0.89
N ILE A 79 -5.72 -9.07 0.06
CA ILE A 79 -4.35 -9.50 0.38
C ILE A 79 -3.75 -10.43 -0.67
N TYR A 80 -4.48 -10.73 -1.73
CA TYR A 80 -4.02 -11.57 -2.84
C TYR A 80 -4.03 -10.84 -4.19
N GLY A 81 -4.34 -9.55 -4.19
CA GLY A 81 -4.53 -8.81 -5.43
C GLY A 81 -3.95 -7.41 -5.40
N ILE A 82 -4.44 -6.59 -6.33
CA ILE A 82 -4.03 -5.20 -6.47
C ILE A 82 -5.05 -4.32 -5.77
N ASN A 83 -4.56 -3.37 -4.97
CA ASN A 83 -5.37 -2.34 -4.33
C ASN A 83 -4.73 -0.99 -4.63
N TYR A 84 -5.44 -0.13 -5.36
CA TYR A 84 -4.94 1.20 -5.71
C TYR A 84 -5.64 2.29 -4.89
N TYR A 85 -4.86 3.25 -4.42
CA TYR A 85 -5.32 4.38 -3.61
C TYR A 85 -4.91 5.68 -4.28
N ALA A 86 -5.91 6.46 -4.74
CA ALA A 86 -5.69 7.74 -5.43
C ALA A 86 -5.13 8.81 -4.48
N PRO A 87 -4.55 9.91 -5.00
CA PRO A 87 -3.97 10.97 -4.17
C PRO A 87 -4.93 11.55 -3.11
N LEU A 88 -6.20 11.76 -3.44
CA LEU A 88 -7.18 12.24 -2.45
C LEU A 88 -7.39 11.25 -1.31
N VAL A 89 -7.38 9.96 -1.62
CA VAL A 89 -7.50 8.89 -0.62
C VAL A 89 -6.25 8.86 0.26
N THR A 90 -5.09 9.08 -0.33
CA THR A 90 -3.82 9.16 0.42
C THR A 90 -3.90 10.19 1.53
N ASP A 91 -4.43 11.38 1.24
CA ASP A 91 -4.58 12.45 2.23
C ASP A 91 -5.51 12.03 3.37
N ILE A 92 -6.64 11.41 3.03
CA ILE A 92 -7.62 10.94 4.02
C ILE A 92 -7.02 9.87 4.92
N VAL A 93 -6.35 8.88 4.34
CA VAL A 93 -5.71 7.79 5.08
C VAL A 93 -4.63 8.33 6.01
N THR A 94 -3.79 9.24 5.49
CA THR A 94 -2.72 9.85 6.27
C THR A 94 -3.27 10.58 7.50
N ASP A 95 -4.33 11.36 7.32
CA ASP A 95 -4.97 12.10 8.41
C ASP A 95 -5.56 11.15 9.46
N CYS A 96 -6.22 10.09 9.04
CA CYS A 96 -6.80 9.10 9.95
C CYS A 96 -5.74 8.39 10.78
N ILE A 97 -4.64 7.97 10.16
CA ILE A 97 -3.53 7.30 10.85
C ILE A 97 -2.82 8.25 11.80
N CYS A 98 -2.62 9.49 11.39
CA CYS A 98 -2.01 10.52 12.24
C CYS A 98 -2.86 10.78 13.50
N ARG A 99 -4.17 10.79 13.36
CA ARG A 99 -5.10 10.97 14.48
C ARG A 99 -5.13 9.77 15.41
N ASP A 100 -5.23 8.57 14.86
CA ASP A 100 -5.49 7.35 15.64
C ASP A 100 -4.22 6.71 16.19
N ARG A 101 -3.10 6.91 15.54
CA ARG A 101 -1.78 6.38 15.92
C ARG A 101 -1.81 4.88 16.21
N PRO A 102 -2.22 4.04 15.25
CA PRO A 102 -2.24 2.60 15.46
C PRO A 102 -0.84 2.04 15.65
N PHE A 103 -0.74 0.79 16.11
CA PHE A 103 0.55 0.17 16.40
C PHE A 103 1.48 0.22 15.18
N ASP A 104 2.73 0.63 15.41
CA ASP A 104 3.79 0.73 14.39
C ASP A 104 3.48 1.76 13.28
N TYR A 105 2.79 2.85 13.62
CA TYR A 105 2.30 3.81 12.64
C TYR A 105 3.38 4.76 12.09
N GLU A 106 4.45 5.01 12.84
CA GLU A 106 5.40 6.09 12.52
C GLU A 106 6.06 5.90 11.15
N ARG A 107 6.54 4.70 10.87
CA ARG A 107 7.19 4.38 9.59
C ARG A 107 6.20 4.49 8.44
N LEU A 108 5.01 3.96 8.62
CA LEU A 108 3.95 4.06 7.62
C LEU A 108 3.56 5.50 7.36
N LEU A 109 3.45 6.31 8.42
CA LEU A 109 3.07 7.72 8.26
C LEU A 109 4.10 8.48 7.44
N ARG A 110 5.39 8.29 7.71
CA ARG A 110 6.46 8.91 6.90
C ARG A 110 6.40 8.46 5.45
N TRP A 111 6.13 7.18 5.22
CA TRP A 111 6.01 6.64 3.88
C TRP A 111 4.80 7.24 3.14
N LEU A 112 3.66 7.35 3.81
CA LEU A 112 2.46 7.95 3.23
C LEU A 112 2.67 9.44 2.90
N GLU A 113 3.39 10.17 3.75
CA GLU A 113 3.75 11.56 3.46
C GLU A 113 4.61 11.65 2.18
N ALA A 114 5.56 10.75 2.02
CA ALA A 114 6.38 10.68 0.81
C ALA A 114 5.53 10.31 -0.42
N SER A 115 4.51 9.49 -0.26
CA SER A 115 3.63 9.06 -1.36
C SER A 115 2.83 10.21 -1.96
N LYS A 116 2.71 11.34 -1.26
CA LYS A 116 2.01 12.53 -1.78
C LYS A 116 2.70 13.16 -2.99
N GLN A 117 3.96 12.82 -3.24
CA GLN A 117 4.70 13.26 -4.43
C GLN A 117 4.43 12.40 -5.67
N TYR A 118 3.65 11.33 -5.50
CA TYR A 118 3.34 10.37 -6.55
C TYR A 118 1.84 10.38 -6.87
N ASN A 119 1.44 9.59 -7.84
CA ASN A 119 0.02 9.47 -8.24
C ASN A 119 -0.70 8.43 -7.38
N GLY A 120 -0.66 8.62 -6.06
CA GLY A 120 -1.22 7.65 -5.12
C GLY A 120 -0.26 6.50 -4.84
N PHE A 121 -0.80 5.41 -4.34
CA PHE A 121 -0.01 4.23 -3.99
C PHE A 121 -0.82 2.96 -4.14
N TYR A 122 -0.09 1.85 -4.10
CA TYR A 122 -0.68 0.50 -4.13
C TYR A 122 -0.45 -0.23 -2.81
N ILE A 123 -1.39 -1.11 -2.48
CA ILE A 123 -1.11 -2.26 -1.62
C ILE A 123 -1.18 -3.48 -2.54
N LEU A 124 -0.05 -4.13 -2.73
CA LEU A 124 0.07 -5.31 -3.59
C LEU A 124 0.06 -6.56 -2.74
N GLY A 125 -0.90 -7.43 -2.97
CA GLY A 125 -1.07 -8.65 -2.21
C GLY A 125 -0.03 -9.72 -2.55
N ILE A 126 -0.15 -10.81 -1.84
CA ILE A 126 0.75 -11.97 -1.96
C ILE A 126 0.56 -12.69 -3.29
#